data_fff51f34918b41aec53300f2830aaeac
#
_entry.id   fff51f34918b41aec53300f2830aaeac
#
_cell.length_a   1.000
_cell.length_b   1.000
_cell.length_c   1.000
_cell.angle_alpha   90.00
_cell.angle_beta   90.00
_cell.angle_gamma   90.00
#
_symmetry.space_group_name_H-M   'P 1'
#
loop_
_entity.id
_entity.type
_entity.pdbx_description
1 polymer ?
#
loop_
_entity_poly.entity_id
_entity_poly.type
_entity_poly.pdbx_seq_one_letter_code
_entity_poly.pdbx_strand_id
1 'polypeptide(L)'
;RFTYSGSTFTNTSNLQGKLKEVTQMGAELMLEPSVEADAEMISLVVEALKNCGLTDLQITVGEVEYFKGICAQAGLNEEVELKLRDFISAKNYFGAQELLEEQKVRKDYAQVLLGLADLVKGTQDLESAKMQVDNERSLQAIERLEALYEVLKKYGTEKYVSFDLGLLNQYNYYTGVIFKGYTYGVGDAIVTGGRYDKLLSYFGKNAP
;
A
#
# COMPACT_ATOMS: atom_id res chain seq x y z
N ARG A 1 -6.35 -19.93 5.36
CA ARG A 1 -7.14 -18.76 5.79
C ARG A 1 -7.32 -18.80 7.29
N PHE A 2 -7.06 -17.71 7.96
CA PHE A 2 -7.23 -17.54 9.40
C PHE A 2 -8.01 -16.25 9.66
N THR A 3 -8.75 -16.21 10.76
CA THR A 3 -9.39 -15.00 11.25
C THR A 3 -9.11 -14.85 12.74
N TYR A 4 -9.05 -13.61 13.21
CA TYR A 4 -8.87 -13.32 14.63
C TYR A 4 -9.74 -12.14 15.04
N SER A 5 -10.06 -12.06 16.33
CA SER A 5 -10.66 -10.90 16.96
C SER A 5 -10.10 -10.76 18.38
N GLY A 6 -9.77 -9.54 18.77
CA GLY A 6 -9.19 -9.28 20.08
C GLY A 6 -8.77 -7.84 20.28
N SER A 7 -8.39 -7.50 21.51
CA SER A 7 -7.88 -6.18 21.86
C SER A 7 -6.40 -6.06 21.51
N THR A 8 -6.05 -4.92 20.92
CA THR A 8 -4.66 -4.49 20.70
C THR A 8 -4.36 -3.29 21.58
N PHE A 9 -3.11 -3.22 22.04
CA PHE A 9 -2.64 -2.17 22.93
C PHE A 9 -1.52 -1.40 22.25
N THR A 10 -1.67 -0.06 22.17
CA THR A 10 -0.69 0.82 21.53
C THR A 10 -0.16 1.84 22.52
N ASN A 11 1.15 2.09 22.50
CA ASN A 11 1.77 3.13 23.31
C ASN A 11 1.65 4.48 22.60
N THR A 12 0.48 5.09 22.69
CA THR A 12 0.21 6.42 22.14
C THR A 12 0.43 7.50 23.19
N SER A 13 0.81 8.72 22.73
CA SER A 13 0.88 9.89 23.61
C SER A 13 -0.49 10.21 24.22
N ASN A 14 -0.52 10.50 25.52
CA ASN A 14 -1.74 10.88 26.23
C ASN A 14 -2.39 12.19 25.72
N LEU A 15 -1.64 12.99 24.95
CA LEU A 15 -2.08 14.28 24.43
C LEU A 15 -2.80 14.19 23.06
N GLN A 16 -2.85 13.01 22.44
CA GLN A 16 -3.41 12.85 21.09
C GLN A 16 -4.88 12.41 21.08
N GLY A 17 -5.51 12.19 22.23
CA GLY A 17 -6.88 11.71 22.31
C GLY A 17 -7.12 10.31 21.73
N LYS A 18 -6.06 9.57 21.39
CA LYS A 18 -6.16 8.21 20.84
C LYS A 18 -6.33 7.18 21.96
N LEU A 19 -7.20 6.22 21.72
CA LEU A 19 -7.37 5.08 22.63
C LEU A 19 -6.11 4.23 22.65
N LYS A 20 -5.70 3.80 23.85
CA LYS A 20 -4.57 2.87 24.03
C LYS A 20 -4.95 1.42 23.81
N GLU A 21 -6.21 1.09 23.96
CA GLU A 21 -6.80 -0.21 23.69
C GLU A 21 -7.86 -0.08 22.59
N VAL A 22 -7.74 -0.90 21.56
CA VAL A 22 -8.69 -0.96 20.45
C VAL A 22 -8.99 -2.43 20.16
N THR A 23 -10.26 -2.79 20.15
CA THR A 23 -10.69 -4.11 19.66
C THR A 23 -10.63 -4.11 18.14
N GLN A 24 -9.95 -5.07 17.59
CA GLN A 24 -9.86 -5.27 16.14
C GLN A 24 -10.19 -6.71 15.74
N MET A 25 -10.58 -6.86 14.49
CA MET A 25 -10.69 -8.16 13.83
C MET A 25 -9.87 -8.14 12.55
N GLY A 26 -9.38 -9.29 12.15
CA GLY A 26 -8.59 -9.43 10.95
C GLY A 26 -8.69 -10.81 10.33
N ALA A 27 -8.21 -10.89 9.09
CA ALA A 27 -8.09 -12.13 8.33
C ALA A 27 -6.71 -12.20 7.69
N GLU A 28 -6.18 -13.42 7.62
CA GLU A 28 -4.87 -13.72 7.03
C GLU A 28 -5.05 -14.83 6.01
N LEU A 29 -4.50 -14.65 4.82
CA LEU A 29 -4.42 -15.65 3.77
C LEU A 29 -2.95 -15.94 3.50
N MET A 30 -2.52 -17.15 3.78
CA MET A 30 -1.11 -17.57 3.67
C MET A 30 -0.96 -18.60 2.55
N LEU A 31 0.25 -18.70 2.00
CA LEU A 31 0.67 -19.69 1.01
C LEU A 31 0.02 -19.50 -0.38
N GLU A 32 -0.47 -18.30 -0.69
CA GLU A 32 -1.11 -18.03 -1.99
C GLU A 32 -0.51 -16.76 -2.63
N PRO A 33 0.36 -16.91 -3.67
CA PRO A 33 1.03 -15.78 -4.30
C PRO A 33 0.19 -15.07 -5.37
N SER A 34 -0.98 -15.58 -5.71
CA SER A 34 -1.77 -15.09 -6.84
C SER A 34 -2.39 -13.71 -6.61
N VAL A 35 -2.77 -13.07 -7.69
CA VAL A 35 -3.53 -11.82 -7.70
C VAL A 35 -4.94 -12.04 -7.16
N GLU A 36 -5.50 -13.21 -7.36
CA GLU A 36 -6.80 -13.62 -6.83
C GLU A 36 -6.82 -13.59 -5.31
N ALA A 37 -5.69 -13.91 -4.64
CA ALA A 37 -5.58 -13.79 -3.19
C ALA A 37 -5.66 -12.33 -2.73
N ASP A 38 -4.98 -11.41 -3.42
CA ASP A 38 -5.07 -9.97 -3.13
C ASP A 38 -6.51 -9.48 -3.30
N ALA A 39 -7.17 -9.88 -4.39
CA ALA A 39 -8.57 -9.51 -4.67
C ALA A 39 -9.55 -10.13 -3.65
N GLU A 40 -9.33 -11.39 -3.23
CA GLU A 40 -10.12 -12.05 -2.19
C GLU A 40 -10.07 -11.26 -0.89
N MET A 41 -8.86 -10.85 -0.46
CA MET A 41 -8.69 -10.11 0.78
C MET A 41 -9.33 -8.72 0.74
N ILE A 42 -9.18 -7.99 -0.37
CA ILE A 42 -9.82 -6.68 -0.54
C ILE A 42 -11.35 -6.82 -0.59
N SER A 43 -11.86 -7.81 -1.32
CA SER A 43 -13.30 -8.05 -1.43
C SER A 43 -13.91 -8.49 -0.09
N LEU A 44 -13.19 -9.32 0.69
CA LEU A 44 -13.57 -9.70 2.04
C LEU A 44 -13.73 -8.46 2.94
N VAL A 45 -12.79 -7.51 2.86
CA VAL A 45 -12.87 -6.25 3.62
C VAL A 45 -14.10 -5.45 3.22
N VAL A 46 -14.36 -5.27 1.92
CA VAL A 46 -15.54 -4.56 1.43
C VAL A 46 -16.83 -5.21 1.96
N GLU A 47 -16.97 -6.53 1.84
CA GLU A 47 -18.16 -7.24 2.32
C GLU A 47 -18.30 -7.20 3.85
N ALA A 48 -17.21 -7.31 4.60
CA ALA A 48 -17.23 -7.19 6.06
C ALA A 48 -17.73 -5.80 6.49
N LEU A 49 -17.21 -4.73 5.89
CA LEU A 49 -17.61 -3.36 6.21
C LEU A 49 -19.08 -3.09 5.83
N LYS A 50 -19.54 -3.58 4.69
CA LYS A 50 -20.97 -3.52 4.29
C LYS A 50 -21.87 -4.25 5.29
N ASN A 51 -21.48 -5.44 5.75
CA ASN A 51 -22.21 -6.20 6.74
C ASN A 51 -22.24 -5.50 8.12
N CYS A 52 -21.26 -4.63 8.41
CA CYS A 52 -21.31 -3.72 9.56
C CYS A 52 -22.22 -2.50 9.36
N GLY A 53 -22.89 -2.38 8.21
CA GLY A 53 -23.82 -1.29 7.89
C GLY A 53 -23.16 -0.05 7.29
N LEU A 54 -21.87 -0.11 6.89
CA LEU A 54 -21.20 1.00 6.23
C LEU A 54 -21.54 1.03 4.75
N THR A 55 -21.96 2.19 4.25
CA THR A 55 -22.38 2.41 2.84
C THR A 55 -21.34 3.18 2.03
N ASP A 56 -20.67 4.11 2.67
CA ASP A 56 -19.70 5.01 2.05
C ASP A 56 -18.29 4.48 2.31
N LEU A 57 -17.84 3.61 1.41
CA LEU A 57 -16.56 2.90 1.54
C LEU A 57 -15.61 3.31 0.43
N GLN A 58 -14.35 3.51 0.79
CA GLN A 58 -13.26 3.71 -0.15
C GLN A 58 -12.06 2.86 0.29
N ILE A 59 -11.60 1.98 -0.59
CA ILE A 59 -10.37 1.22 -0.39
C ILE A 59 -9.30 1.81 -1.31
N THR A 60 -8.29 2.43 -0.72
CA THR A 60 -7.12 2.90 -1.47
C THR A 60 -6.08 1.81 -1.50
N VAL A 61 -5.60 1.47 -2.68
CA VAL A 61 -4.65 0.37 -2.92
C VAL A 61 -3.36 0.94 -3.51
N GLY A 62 -2.23 0.57 -2.93
CA GLY A 62 -0.88 0.89 -3.41
C GLY A 62 -0.09 -0.38 -3.74
N GLU A 63 1.07 -0.18 -4.37
CA GLU A 63 2.00 -1.27 -4.70
C GLU A 63 3.44 -0.83 -4.39
N VAL A 64 4.03 -1.45 -3.38
CA VAL A 64 5.33 -1.06 -2.82
C VAL A 64 6.48 -1.27 -3.82
N GLU A 65 6.38 -2.30 -4.67
CA GLU A 65 7.44 -2.63 -5.62
C GLU A 65 7.61 -1.58 -6.73
N TYR A 66 6.55 -0.80 -7.02
CA TYR A 66 6.66 0.32 -7.96
C TYR A 66 7.68 1.36 -7.45
N PHE A 67 7.52 1.82 -6.22
CA PHE A 67 8.43 2.76 -5.56
C PHE A 67 9.85 2.18 -5.45
N LYS A 68 9.97 0.93 -4.98
CA LYS A 68 11.27 0.26 -4.81
C LYS A 68 12.01 0.07 -6.14
N GLY A 69 11.29 -0.21 -7.23
CA GLY A 69 11.88 -0.31 -8.57
C GLY A 69 12.55 1.00 -9.00
N ILE A 70 11.89 2.14 -8.78
CA ILE A 70 12.43 3.46 -9.10
C ILE A 70 13.63 3.78 -8.20
N CYS A 71 13.57 3.50 -6.90
CA CYS A 71 14.68 3.72 -5.97
C CYS A 71 15.91 2.91 -6.37
N ALA A 72 15.73 1.63 -6.72
CA ALA A 72 16.82 0.77 -7.19
C ALA A 72 17.44 1.30 -8.49
N GLN A 73 16.62 1.74 -9.44
CA GLN A 73 17.08 2.32 -10.70
C GLN A 73 17.80 3.67 -10.49
N ALA A 74 17.37 4.44 -9.49
CA ALA A 74 18.04 5.67 -9.09
C ALA A 74 19.35 5.43 -8.30
N GLY A 75 19.70 4.17 -8.00
CA GLY A 75 20.90 3.81 -7.25
C GLY A 75 20.82 4.10 -5.76
N LEU A 76 19.64 4.25 -5.21
CA LEU A 76 19.44 4.49 -3.78
C LEU A 76 19.69 3.21 -2.97
N ASN A 77 20.41 3.34 -1.87
CA ASN A 77 20.58 2.24 -0.93
C ASN A 77 19.34 2.12 -0.01
N GLU A 78 19.24 1.02 0.73
CA GLU A 78 18.10 0.70 1.59
C GLU A 78 17.84 1.78 2.66
N GLU A 79 18.88 2.37 3.25
CA GLU A 79 18.72 3.41 4.27
C GLU A 79 18.06 4.68 3.69
N VAL A 80 18.49 5.09 2.50
CA VAL A 80 17.93 6.25 1.79
C VAL A 80 16.51 5.95 1.31
N GLU A 81 16.26 4.74 0.78
CA GLU A 81 14.93 4.29 0.39
C GLU A 81 13.95 4.39 1.57
N LEU A 82 14.34 3.90 2.75
CA LEU A 82 13.51 3.96 3.96
C LEU A 82 13.20 5.39 4.38
N LYS A 83 14.21 6.28 4.41
CA LYS A 83 14.01 7.70 4.73
C LYS A 83 13.08 8.39 3.73
N LEU A 84 13.29 8.13 2.43
CA LEU A 84 12.46 8.71 1.37
C LEU A 84 11.00 8.24 1.49
N ARG A 85 10.79 6.96 1.75
CA ARG A 85 9.46 6.38 2.00
C ARG A 85 8.78 7.04 3.19
N ASP A 86 9.51 7.28 4.29
CA ASP A 86 8.96 7.93 5.48
C ASP A 86 8.55 9.38 5.16
N PHE A 87 9.35 10.13 4.42
CA PHE A 87 8.99 11.47 3.98
C PHE A 87 7.74 11.49 3.09
N ILE A 88 7.66 10.60 2.10
CA ILE A 88 6.50 10.52 1.19
C ILE A 88 5.25 10.11 1.97
N SER A 89 5.34 9.09 2.84
CA SER A 89 4.24 8.62 3.67
C SER A 89 3.71 9.69 4.62
N ALA A 90 4.59 10.55 5.12
CA ALA A 90 4.26 11.71 5.96
C ALA A 90 3.83 12.95 5.16
N LYS A 91 3.79 12.85 3.81
CA LYS A 91 3.55 13.98 2.89
C LYS A 91 4.55 15.14 3.07
N ASN A 92 5.73 14.84 3.56
CA ASN A 92 6.85 15.79 3.69
C ASN A 92 7.65 15.84 2.38
N TYR A 93 7.06 16.41 1.34
CA TYR A 93 7.70 16.50 0.02
C TYR A 93 8.93 17.40 0.00
N PHE A 94 9.01 18.39 0.92
CA PHE A 94 10.21 19.22 1.06
C PHE A 94 11.40 18.36 1.53
N GLY A 95 11.25 17.60 2.61
CA GLY A 95 12.31 16.71 3.09
C GLY A 95 12.66 15.60 2.09
N ALA A 96 11.67 15.10 1.33
CA ALA A 96 11.91 14.15 0.25
C ALA A 96 12.77 14.77 -0.87
N GLN A 97 12.46 16.00 -1.27
CA GLN A 97 13.21 16.71 -2.30
C GLN A 97 14.67 16.98 -1.84
N GLU A 98 14.88 17.50 -0.63
CA GLU A 98 16.22 17.73 -0.08
C GLU A 98 17.05 16.44 -0.07
N LEU A 99 16.46 15.33 0.37
CA LEU A 99 17.13 14.02 0.38
C LEU A 99 17.54 13.58 -1.04
N LEU A 100 16.65 13.71 -2.03
CA LEU A 100 16.94 13.35 -3.41
C LEU A 100 18.04 14.24 -4.03
N GLU A 101 18.09 15.54 -3.71
CA GLU A 101 19.13 16.47 -4.13
C GLU A 101 20.48 16.14 -3.47
N GLU A 102 20.51 15.83 -2.18
CA GLU A 102 21.69 15.40 -1.42
C GLU A 102 22.30 14.12 -2.03
N GLN A 103 21.44 13.16 -2.39
CA GLN A 103 21.84 11.92 -3.04
C GLN A 103 22.16 12.09 -4.54
N LYS A 104 22.03 13.30 -5.09
CA LYS A 104 22.27 13.63 -6.51
C LYS A 104 21.47 12.74 -7.47
N VAL A 105 20.26 12.43 -7.09
CA VAL A 105 19.35 11.63 -7.91
C VAL A 105 19.04 12.38 -9.21
N ARG A 106 19.02 11.66 -10.32
CA ARG A 106 18.67 12.19 -11.64
C ARG A 106 17.26 12.81 -11.61
N LYS A 107 17.10 13.97 -12.25
CA LYS A 107 15.88 14.80 -12.14
C LYS A 107 14.60 14.07 -12.55
N ASP A 108 14.66 13.22 -13.56
CA ASP A 108 13.52 12.44 -14.02
C ASP A 108 13.03 11.44 -12.95
N TYR A 109 13.94 10.68 -12.30
CA TYR A 109 13.57 9.81 -11.20
C TYR A 109 13.05 10.60 -9.98
N ALA A 110 13.68 11.73 -9.66
CA ALA A 110 13.23 12.58 -8.56
C ALA A 110 11.80 13.10 -8.80
N GLN A 111 11.48 13.51 -10.03
CA GLN A 111 10.13 13.97 -10.39
C GLN A 111 9.09 12.86 -10.23
N VAL A 112 9.38 11.64 -10.67
CA VAL A 112 8.46 10.50 -10.51
C VAL A 112 8.25 10.17 -9.04
N LEU A 113 9.34 10.10 -8.24
CA LEU A 113 9.28 9.80 -6.80
C LEU A 113 8.51 10.85 -5.99
N LEU A 114 8.65 12.14 -6.34
CA LEU A 114 7.90 13.21 -5.68
C LEU A 114 6.45 13.30 -6.16
N GLY A 115 6.16 12.85 -7.38
CA GLY A 115 4.83 12.88 -7.99
C GLY A 115 3.98 11.62 -7.77
N LEU A 116 4.44 10.62 -7.00
CA LEU A 116 3.78 9.32 -6.87
C LEU A 116 2.29 9.41 -6.54
N ALA A 117 1.90 10.30 -5.63
CA ALA A 117 0.51 10.48 -5.22
C ALA A 117 -0.39 11.09 -6.32
N ASP A 118 0.23 11.76 -7.30
CA ASP A 118 -0.48 12.41 -8.42
C ASP A 118 -0.48 11.57 -9.70
N LEU A 119 0.30 10.47 -9.75
CA LEU A 119 0.44 9.64 -10.95
C LEU A 119 -0.85 8.89 -11.31
N VAL A 120 -1.65 8.53 -10.32
CA VAL A 120 -2.87 7.76 -10.53
C VAL A 120 -4.06 8.54 -9.98
N LYS A 121 -4.89 9.06 -10.88
CA LYS A 121 -6.16 9.75 -10.53
C LYS A 121 -7.34 8.86 -10.90
N GLY A 122 -7.53 7.79 -10.12
CA GLY A 122 -8.56 6.80 -10.38
C GLY A 122 -8.00 5.51 -11.00
N THR A 123 -8.89 4.58 -11.32
CA THR A 123 -8.51 3.24 -11.81
C THR A 123 -8.04 3.19 -13.27
N GLN A 124 -8.13 4.31 -13.99
CA GLN A 124 -7.81 4.36 -15.43
C GLN A 124 -6.41 4.91 -15.73
N ASP A 125 -5.72 5.48 -14.74
CA ASP A 125 -4.44 6.17 -14.95
C ASP A 125 -3.19 5.29 -14.72
N LEU A 126 -3.34 3.96 -14.59
CA LEU A 126 -2.21 3.04 -14.47
C LEU A 126 -1.27 3.10 -15.68
N GLU A 127 -1.82 3.34 -16.87
CA GLU A 127 -1.02 3.57 -18.09
C GLU A 127 -0.09 4.78 -17.96
N SER A 128 -0.54 5.87 -17.33
CA SER A 128 0.29 7.04 -17.09
C SER A 128 1.48 6.71 -16.18
N ALA A 129 1.27 5.91 -15.15
CA ALA A 129 2.33 5.43 -14.27
C ALA A 129 3.30 4.48 -14.99
N LYS A 130 2.78 3.63 -15.88
CA LYS A 130 3.58 2.70 -16.71
C LYS A 130 4.54 3.45 -17.64
N MET A 131 4.08 4.57 -18.23
CA MET A 131 4.91 5.40 -19.11
C MET A 131 6.03 6.17 -18.38
N GLN A 132 5.97 6.30 -17.06
CA GLN A 132 6.98 7.02 -16.26
C GLN A 132 8.18 6.16 -15.87
N VAL A 133 8.15 4.87 -16.12
CA VAL A 133 9.17 3.91 -15.69
C VAL A 133 9.57 3.00 -16.84
N ASP A 134 10.82 2.54 -16.81
CA ASP A 134 11.38 1.59 -17.79
C ASP A 134 12.05 0.38 -17.12
N ASN A 135 11.98 0.29 -15.78
CA ASN A 135 12.49 -0.85 -15.04
C ASN A 135 11.43 -1.94 -14.88
N GLU A 136 11.87 -3.19 -15.01
CA GLU A 136 11.00 -4.37 -14.98
C GLU A 136 10.20 -4.48 -13.67
N ARG A 137 10.81 -4.15 -12.52
CA ARG A 137 10.19 -4.25 -11.21
C ARG A 137 8.98 -3.35 -11.07
N SER A 138 9.11 -2.08 -11.48
CA SER A 138 7.99 -1.11 -11.46
C SER A 138 6.92 -1.45 -12.50
N LEU A 139 7.31 -1.96 -13.67
CA LEU A 139 6.37 -2.40 -14.70
C LEU A 139 5.53 -3.60 -14.21
N GLN A 140 6.16 -4.61 -13.62
CA GLN A 140 5.46 -5.77 -13.04
C GLN A 140 4.51 -5.36 -11.89
N ALA A 141 4.89 -4.35 -11.10
CA ALA A 141 4.02 -3.79 -10.06
C ALA A 141 2.73 -3.21 -10.66
N ILE A 142 2.82 -2.46 -11.76
CA ILE A 142 1.63 -1.92 -12.45
C ILE A 142 0.80 -3.05 -13.08
N GLU A 143 1.44 -4.01 -13.75
CA GLU A 143 0.74 -5.18 -14.34
C GLU A 143 -0.03 -5.96 -13.28
N ARG A 144 0.52 -6.07 -12.06
CA ARG A 144 -0.19 -6.69 -10.93
C ARG A 144 -1.42 -5.90 -10.52
N LEU A 145 -1.36 -4.56 -10.47
CA LEU A 145 -2.52 -3.72 -10.16
C LEU A 145 -3.60 -3.79 -11.25
N GLU A 146 -3.20 -3.84 -12.53
CA GLU A 146 -4.11 -4.05 -13.66
C GLU A 146 -4.85 -5.39 -13.53
N ALA A 147 -4.10 -6.48 -13.29
CA ALA A 147 -4.67 -7.81 -13.10
C ALA A 147 -5.58 -7.85 -11.86
N LEU A 148 -5.18 -7.22 -10.76
CA LEU A 148 -5.99 -7.09 -9.54
C LEU A 148 -7.33 -6.42 -9.86
N TYR A 149 -7.31 -5.34 -10.60
CA TYR A 149 -8.53 -4.61 -10.97
C TYR A 149 -9.50 -5.48 -11.78
N GLU A 150 -8.97 -6.27 -12.74
CA GLU A 150 -9.80 -7.20 -13.51
C GLU A 150 -10.44 -8.31 -12.65
N VAL A 151 -9.74 -8.78 -11.61
CA VAL A 151 -10.32 -9.75 -10.67
C VAL A 151 -11.36 -9.09 -9.77
N LEU A 152 -11.11 -7.88 -9.28
CA LEU A 152 -12.08 -7.12 -8.46
C LEU A 152 -13.40 -6.86 -9.21
N LYS A 153 -13.36 -6.63 -10.54
CA LYS A 153 -14.57 -6.55 -11.38
C LYS A 153 -15.40 -7.82 -11.32
N LYS A 154 -14.75 -9.00 -11.29
CA LYS A 154 -15.48 -10.30 -11.18
C LYS A 154 -16.17 -10.45 -9.82
N TYR A 155 -15.60 -9.83 -8.76
CA TYR A 155 -16.22 -9.77 -7.43
C TYR A 155 -17.27 -8.65 -7.31
N GLY A 156 -17.33 -7.70 -8.26
CA GLY A 156 -18.20 -6.51 -8.20
C GLY A 156 -17.80 -5.52 -7.12
N THR A 157 -16.52 -5.53 -6.72
CA THR A 157 -15.97 -4.68 -5.65
C THR A 157 -15.08 -3.55 -6.18
N GLU A 158 -14.81 -3.50 -7.47
CA GLU A 158 -13.95 -2.52 -8.15
C GLU A 158 -14.38 -1.07 -7.89
N LYS A 159 -15.66 -0.81 -7.76
CA LYS A 159 -16.22 0.53 -7.52
C LYS A 159 -15.84 1.14 -6.16
N TYR A 160 -15.39 0.30 -5.22
CA TYR A 160 -14.93 0.74 -3.91
C TYR A 160 -13.42 0.98 -3.88
N VAL A 161 -12.70 0.69 -4.97
CA VAL A 161 -11.24 0.71 -5.03
C VAL A 161 -10.73 1.88 -5.83
N SER A 162 -9.70 2.54 -5.32
CA SER A 162 -8.86 3.49 -6.05
C SER A 162 -7.39 3.13 -5.85
N PHE A 163 -6.55 3.44 -6.83
CA PHE A 163 -5.12 3.26 -6.73
C PHE A 163 -4.40 4.54 -6.32
N ASP A 164 -3.37 4.39 -5.48
CA ASP A 164 -2.48 5.47 -5.05
C ASP A 164 -1.06 4.91 -4.90
N LEU A 165 -0.17 5.23 -5.82
CA LEU A 165 1.23 4.78 -5.79
C LEU A 165 2.07 5.51 -4.74
N GLY A 166 1.56 6.61 -4.18
CA GLY A 166 2.11 7.29 -3.01
C GLY A 166 1.66 6.66 -1.69
N LEU A 167 0.75 5.68 -1.72
CA LEU A 167 0.42 4.89 -0.55
C LEU A 167 1.58 3.95 -0.24
N LEU A 168 2.48 4.40 0.62
CA LEU A 168 3.62 3.63 1.10
C LEU A 168 3.42 3.35 2.59
N ASN A 169 3.76 2.14 3.05
CA ASN A 169 3.60 1.77 4.45
C ASN A 169 4.91 1.98 5.23
N GLN A 170 4.79 2.35 6.48
CA GLN A 170 5.92 2.45 7.42
C GLN A 170 6.48 1.06 7.83
N TYR A 171 5.70 -0.01 7.63
CA TYR A 171 6.14 -1.36 7.98
C TYR A 171 6.95 -2.00 6.86
N ASN A 172 8.17 -2.46 7.17
CA ASN A 172 9.11 -3.03 6.21
C ASN A 172 8.74 -4.44 5.73
N TYR A 173 7.79 -5.10 6.37
CA TYR A 173 7.43 -6.48 6.03
C TYR A 173 6.48 -6.60 4.83
N TYR A 174 5.81 -5.53 4.41
CA TYR A 174 5.00 -5.56 3.19
C TYR A 174 5.87 -5.54 1.93
N THR A 175 5.54 -6.43 1.00
CA THR A 175 6.36 -6.72 -0.19
C THR A 175 5.62 -6.55 -1.51
N GLY A 176 4.41 -6.07 -1.50
CA GLY A 176 3.59 -5.97 -2.70
C GLY A 176 2.41 -5.04 -2.50
N VAL A 177 1.22 -5.52 -2.86
CA VAL A 177 -0.03 -4.78 -2.68
C VAL A 177 -0.25 -4.42 -1.22
N ILE A 178 -0.55 -3.16 -0.96
CA ILE A 178 -1.00 -2.64 0.34
C ILE A 178 -2.32 -1.91 0.15
N PHE A 179 -3.14 -1.86 1.20
CA PHE A 179 -4.41 -1.14 1.11
C PHE A 179 -4.82 -0.51 2.44
N LYS A 180 -5.62 0.56 2.34
CA LYS A 180 -6.28 1.21 3.46
C LYS A 180 -7.75 1.42 3.13
N GLY A 181 -8.62 1.11 4.10
CA GLY A 181 -10.06 1.33 3.97
C GLY A 181 -10.51 2.54 4.77
N TYR A 182 -11.35 3.36 4.17
CA TYR A 182 -11.90 4.58 4.74
C TYR A 182 -13.42 4.58 4.64
N THR A 183 -14.06 5.33 5.53
CA THR A 183 -15.49 5.62 5.48
C THR A 183 -15.74 7.09 5.80
N TYR A 184 -16.89 7.60 5.36
CA TYR A 184 -17.28 8.98 5.65
C TYR A 184 -17.36 9.26 7.15
N GLY A 185 -16.90 10.44 7.57
CA GLY A 185 -16.98 10.89 8.96
C GLY A 185 -15.84 10.38 9.88
N VAL A 186 -14.94 9.51 9.37
CA VAL A 186 -13.76 9.02 10.10
C VAL A 186 -12.50 9.46 9.36
N GLY A 187 -11.63 10.23 10.04
CA GLY A 187 -10.41 10.77 9.43
C GLY A 187 -9.28 9.76 9.27
N ASP A 188 -9.25 8.73 10.11
CA ASP A 188 -8.25 7.66 10.06
C ASP A 188 -8.76 6.47 9.24
N ALA A 189 -7.85 5.68 8.71
CA ALA A 189 -8.18 4.41 8.07
C ALA A 189 -8.79 3.45 9.10
N ILE A 190 -9.96 2.87 8.77
CA ILE A 190 -10.66 1.89 9.61
C ILE A 190 -10.18 0.45 9.35
N VAL A 191 -9.52 0.23 8.22
CA VAL A 191 -8.89 -1.04 7.85
C VAL A 191 -7.53 -0.75 7.23
N THR A 192 -6.56 -1.59 7.53
CA THR A 192 -5.25 -1.60 6.88
C THR A 192 -4.84 -3.04 6.58
N GLY A 193 -4.20 -3.25 5.45
CA GLY A 193 -3.69 -4.56 5.08
C GLY A 193 -2.63 -4.47 3.99
N GLY A 194 -2.03 -5.60 3.71
CA GLY A 194 -1.04 -5.69 2.63
C GLY A 194 -0.41 -7.08 2.56
N ARG A 195 0.28 -7.30 1.45
CA ARG A 195 0.97 -8.53 1.13
C ARG A 195 2.35 -8.61 1.80
N TYR A 196 2.70 -9.77 2.35
CA TYR A 196 3.96 -10.00 3.09
C TYR A 196 4.66 -11.31 2.70
N ASP A 197 5.13 -11.44 1.48
CA ASP A 197 5.75 -12.67 0.95
C ASP A 197 7.03 -13.12 1.67
N LYS A 198 7.69 -12.22 2.40
CA LYS A 198 8.96 -12.50 3.08
C LYS A 198 8.86 -12.67 4.59
N LEU A 199 7.68 -12.44 5.19
CA LEU A 199 7.55 -12.46 6.64
C LEU A 199 7.89 -13.83 7.24
N LEU A 200 7.43 -14.90 6.62
CA LEU A 200 7.68 -16.26 7.08
C LEU A 200 9.14 -16.70 6.95
N SER A 201 9.95 -16.02 6.13
CA SER A 201 11.38 -16.31 6.00
C SER A 201 12.15 -16.04 7.29
N TYR A 202 11.72 -15.10 8.13
CA TYR A 202 12.28 -14.85 9.45
C TYR A 202 12.06 -16.02 10.42
N PHE A 203 11.11 -16.88 10.13
CA PHE A 203 10.79 -18.10 10.89
C PHE A 203 11.24 -19.38 10.16
N GLY A 204 12.13 -19.25 9.19
CA GLY A 204 12.72 -20.37 8.45
C GLY A 204 11.82 -21.01 7.39
N LYS A 205 10.74 -20.32 6.97
CA LYS A 205 9.84 -20.78 5.88
C LYS A 205 9.79 -19.73 4.78
N ASN A 206 10.11 -20.13 3.56
CA ASN A 206 9.98 -19.25 2.40
C ASN A 206 8.60 -19.45 1.75
N ALA A 207 7.63 -18.63 2.16
CA ALA A 207 6.25 -18.70 1.68
C ALA A 207 5.55 -17.34 1.80
N PRO A 208 4.67 -16.99 0.84
CA PRO A 208 3.88 -15.78 0.87
C PRO A 208 2.73 -15.84 1.89
#